data_4df76d90038c64a5503778299860bce1
#
_entry.id   4df76d90038c64a5503778299860bce1
#
_cell.length_a   1.000
_cell.length_b   1.000
_cell.length_c   1.000
_cell.angle_alpha   90.00
_cell.angle_beta   90.00
_cell.angle_gamma   90.00
#
_symmetry.space_group_name_H-M   'P 1'
#
loop_
_entity.id
_entity.type
_entity.pdbx_description
1 polymer ?
#
loop_
_entity_poly.entity_id
_entity_poly.type
_entity_poly.pdbx_seq_one_letter_code
_entity_poly.pdbx_strand_id
1 'polypeptide(L)'
;LAAEYPAQTNYLYLTYSGTANDVRYLGDHKSIVVLGSGAYRIGSSVEFDWCGVQALNTIRQEGYRSVMINYNPETVSTDYDMCDRLYFDELTFERVMDILELENPHGVIVSTGGQIPNNLALRLDAQKVPILGTSARSIDNAEDRDKFSAMLDRIGVDQPEWRALTSLEDINAFVDKVGFPVLVRPSYVLSGAAMNVCSNREELERFLKLAANVSKKHPVVVSQFIEHAKEVEMDAVAQDGEIIAYAISEHIEFAGVHSGDATIQFPPQKLYVETVRRIKRISREIARELNISGPFNIQYLARENDIKVIECNLRASRSFPFVSKVLKINLIELATKVMLGIPVQKPDKNLFDLDYVGIKASQFSFNRLQKADPVLGVDMASTGEVGCIGSDTSCAILKAMLSVGYRIPEKNILLSTGTPKQKVDMLSAARMLQKKGYKIFATGGSSNFLTENGVENTRVYWPSEPERQPQALDMLHRKEIDMVVNIPKNLTAGELDNGYKIRRAAIDLNIPLITNARLAS
;
A
#
# COMPACT_ATOMS: atom_id res chain seq x y z
N LEU A 1 20.91 -7.90 -31.04
CA LEU A 1 22.21 -7.23 -31.16
C LEU A 1 23.17 -7.83 -30.15
N ALA A 2 24.30 -8.35 -30.61
CA ALA A 2 25.36 -8.79 -29.73
C ALA A 2 25.92 -7.58 -28.98
N ALA A 3 26.09 -7.70 -27.66
CA ALA A 3 26.79 -6.68 -26.91
C ALA A 3 28.23 -6.57 -27.36
N GLU A 4 28.86 -5.40 -27.33
CA GLU A 4 30.26 -5.17 -27.68
C GLU A 4 31.23 -6.03 -26.84
N TYR A 5 30.80 -6.45 -25.64
CA TYR A 5 31.52 -7.35 -24.78
C TYR A 5 30.75 -8.65 -24.62
N PRO A 6 31.40 -9.81 -24.76
CA PRO A 6 30.78 -11.09 -24.45
C PRO A 6 30.45 -11.11 -22.95
N ALA A 7 29.20 -10.88 -22.62
CA ALA A 7 28.69 -11.02 -21.27
C ALA A 7 28.19 -12.46 -21.07
N GLN A 8 28.28 -12.96 -19.85
CA GLN A 8 27.67 -14.25 -19.49
C GLN A 8 26.15 -14.19 -19.46
N THR A 9 25.59 -13.01 -19.65
CA THR A 9 24.16 -12.74 -19.58
C THR A 9 23.59 -12.44 -20.95
N ASN A 10 22.37 -12.91 -21.13
CA ASN A 10 21.63 -12.71 -22.36
C ASN A 10 20.72 -11.48 -22.24
N TYR A 11 21.28 -10.27 -22.43
CA TYR A 11 20.47 -9.11 -22.74
C TYR A 11 19.90 -9.27 -24.15
N LEU A 12 18.58 -9.27 -24.26
CA LEU A 12 17.89 -9.41 -25.52
C LEU A 12 17.27 -8.07 -25.93
N TYR A 13 17.56 -7.66 -27.16
CA TYR A 13 17.05 -6.44 -27.75
C TYR A 13 16.13 -6.79 -28.91
N LEU A 14 14.94 -6.18 -28.92
CA LEU A 14 14.03 -6.26 -30.06
C LEU A 14 14.28 -5.08 -30.99
N THR A 15 14.37 -5.34 -32.30
CA THR A 15 14.50 -4.31 -33.32
C THR A 15 13.80 -4.71 -34.60
N TYR A 16 13.11 -3.77 -35.22
CA TYR A 16 12.51 -3.97 -36.54
C TYR A 16 13.52 -3.87 -37.70
N SER A 17 14.72 -3.35 -37.44
CA SER A 17 15.79 -3.20 -38.42
C SER A 17 16.77 -4.37 -38.45
N GLY A 18 16.53 -5.40 -37.67
CA GLY A 18 17.35 -6.62 -37.66
C GLY A 18 17.06 -7.49 -38.88
N THR A 19 18.08 -8.16 -39.40
CA THR A 19 17.97 -9.11 -40.51
C THR A 19 17.92 -10.57 -40.07
N ALA A 20 18.31 -10.86 -38.84
CA ALA A 20 18.32 -12.19 -38.25
C ALA A 20 18.29 -12.12 -36.72
N ASN A 21 17.83 -13.18 -36.10
CA ASN A 21 17.95 -13.36 -34.65
C ASN A 21 19.34 -13.91 -34.31
N ASP A 22 20.03 -13.30 -33.36
CA ASP A 22 21.31 -13.77 -32.83
C ASP A 22 21.14 -14.68 -31.61
N VAL A 23 19.89 -14.87 -31.16
CA VAL A 23 19.52 -15.77 -30.07
C VAL A 23 18.91 -17.05 -30.62
N ARG A 24 19.34 -18.19 -30.09
CA ARG A 24 18.79 -19.50 -30.44
C ARG A 24 17.63 -19.83 -29.51
N TYR A 25 16.43 -19.90 -30.07
CA TYR A 25 15.24 -20.34 -29.34
C TYR A 25 15.16 -21.88 -29.41
N LEU A 26 15.04 -22.52 -28.25
CA LEU A 26 15.05 -23.98 -28.18
C LEU A 26 13.68 -24.61 -28.45
N GLY A 27 12.59 -23.86 -28.27
CA GLY A 27 11.23 -24.32 -28.57
C GLY A 27 10.75 -25.52 -27.73
N ASP A 28 11.42 -25.80 -26.60
CA ASP A 28 11.19 -26.99 -25.78
C ASP A 28 10.17 -26.82 -24.67
N HIS A 29 9.43 -25.68 -24.67
CA HIS A 29 8.43 -25.32 -23.66
C HIS A 29 8.91 -25.39 -22.20
N LYS A 30 10.21 -25.23 -21.96
CA LYS A 30 10.80 -25.25 -20.61
C LYS A 30 11.08 -23.86 -20.05
N SER A 31 10.69 -22.80 -20.73
CA SER A 31 10.81 -21.44 -20.23
C SER A 31 9.52 -20.97 -19.56
N ILE A 32 9.67 -20.16 -18.53
CA ILE A 32 8.57 -19.47 -17.83
C ILE A 32 8.87 -17.98 -17.88
N VAL A 33 7.91 -17.22 -18.36
CA VAL A 33 8.01 -15.76 -18.43
C VAL A 33 7.42 -15.14 -17.19
N VAL A 34 8.18 -14.25 -16.55
CA VAL A 34 7.71 -13.41 -15.45
C VAL A 34 7.60 -11.98 -15.94
N LEU A 35 6.43 -11.37 -15.79
CA LEU A 35 6.23 -9.96 -16.09
C LEU A 35 6.58 -9.11 -14.88
N GLY A 36 7.49 -8.15 -15.06
CA GLY A 36 7.95 -7.25 -14.01
C GLY A 36 6.98 -6.12 -13.69
N SER A 37 7.40 -5.19 -12.85
CA SER A 37 6.57 -4.07 -12.37
C SER A 37 6.72 -2.78 -13.18
N GLY A 38 7.66 -2.76 -14.11
CA GLY A 38 7.99 -1.56 -14.87
C GLY A 38 8.84 -0.56 -14.09
N ALA A 39 8.90 0.68 -14.58
CA ALA A 39 9.66 1.75 -13.94
C ALA A 39 9.07 2.11 -12.57
N TYR A 40 9.93 2.46 -11.62
CA TYR A 40 9.49 2.90 -10.30
C TYR A 40 8.74 4.24 -10.38
N ARG A 41 7.67 4.29 -9.64
CA ARG A 41 6.82 5.47 -9.46
C ARG A 41 6.10 5.37 -8.13
N ILE A 42 5.49 6.45 -7.68
CA ILE A 42 4.54 6.39 -6.56
C ILE A 42 3.45 5.36 -6.91
N GLY A 43 3.27 4.36 -6.05
CA GLY A 43 2.33 3.26 -6.25
C GLY A 43 2.90 1.99 -6.90
N SER A 44 4.15 2.01 -7.40
CA SER A 44 4.82 0.82 -7.93
C SER A 44 6.31 0.92 -7.65
N SER A 45 6.78 0.18 -6.66
CA SER A 45 8.15 0.28 -6.14
C SER A 45 8.81 -1.10 -5.98
N VAL A 46 9.97 -1.11 -5.34
CA VAL A 46 10.91 -2.23 -5.24
C VAL A 46 10.32 -3.52 -4.66
N GLU A 47 9.21 -3.45 -3.93
CA GLU A 47 8.57 -4.62 -3.32
C GLU A 47 8.10 -5.63 -4.37
N PHE A 48 7.57 -5.16 -5.50
CA PHE A 48 7.18 -6.03 -6.61
C PHE A 48 8.37 -6.61 -7.36
N ASP A 49 9.47 -5.87 -7.42
CA ASP A 49 10.71 -6.40 -7.99
C ASP A 49 11.27 -7.56 -7.16
N TRP A 50 11.26 -7.41 -5.82
CA TRP A 50 11.59 -8.51 -4.93
C TRP A 50 10.72 -9.75 -5.21
N CYS A 51 9.41 -9.58 -5.40
CA CYS A 51 8.51 -10.68 -5.74
C CYS A 51 8.90 -11.33 -7.08
N GLY A 52 9.20 -10.53 -8.10
CA GLY A 52 9.67 -11.02 -9.40
C GLY A 52 10.96 -11.83 -9.28
N VAL A 53 11.95 -11.31 -8.55
CA VAL A 53 13.24 -11.99 -8.31
C VAL A 53 13.05 -13.32 -7.57
N GLN A 54 12.20 -13.38 -6.55
CA GLN A 54 11.91 -14.64 -5.86
C GLN A 54 11.21 -15.65 -6.77
N ALA A 55 10.31 -15.20 -7.65
CA ALA A 55 9.70 -16.07 -8.66
C ALA A 55 10.74 -16.63 -9.63
N LEU A 56 11.63 -15.79 -10.19
CA LEU A 56 12.71 -16.20 -11.09
C LEU A 56 13.63 -17.24 -10.43
N ASN A 57 14.03 -17.00 -9.20
CA ASN A 57 14.87 -17.93 -8.45
C ASN A 57 14.18 -19.28 -8.25
N THR A 58 12.89 -19.28 -7.89
CA THR A 58 12.12 -20.51 -7.72
C THR A 58 11.96 -21.26 -9.03
N ILE A 59 11.66 -20.58 -10.14
CA ILE A 59 11.57 -21.17 -11.47
C ILE A 59 12.86 -21.93 -11.83
N ARG A 60 14.03 -21.32 -11.61
CA ARG A 60 15.33 -21.95 -11.86
C ARG A 60 15.57 -23.15 -10.95
N GLN A 61 15.23 -23.05 -9.66
CA GLN A 61 15.36 -24.16 -8.70
C GLN A 61 14.52 -25.38 -9.09
N GLU A 62 13.35 -25.13 -9.69
CA GLU A 62 12.44 -26.19 -10.17
C GLU A 62 12.79 -26.71 -11.57
N GLY A 63 13.93 -26.29 -12.15
CA GLY A 63 14.47 -26.81 -13.39
C GLY A 63 13.89 -26.22 -14.68
N TYR A 64 13.17 -25.10 -14.57
CA TYR A 64 12.72 -24.33 -15.72
C TYR A 64 13.71 -23.20 -16.06
N ARG A 65 13.70 -22.75 -17.32
CA ARG A 65 14.39 -21.50 -17.67
C ARG A 65 13.54 -20.29 -17.29
N SER A 66 14.16 -19.34 -16.63
CA SER A 66 13.54 -18.11 -16.21
C SER A 66 13.72 -17.02 -17.27
N VAL A 67 12.61 -16.38 -17.66
CA VAL A 67 12.60 -15.25 -18.58
C VAL A 67 11.93 -14.08 -17.90
N MET A 68 12.60 -12.92 -17.85
CA MET A 68 12.05 -11.67 -17.31
C MET A 68 11.75 -10.70 -18.45
N ILE A 69 10.57 -10.08 -18.40
CA ILE A 69 10.25 -8.90 -19.20
C ILE A 69 10.05 -7.74 -18.22
N ASN A 70 10.94 -6.76 -18.27
CA ASN A 70 10.85 -5.57 -17.42
C ASN A 70 11.65 -4.42 -18.04
N TYR A 71 11.28 -3.18 -17.75
CA TYR A 71 11.92 -1.98 -18.31
C TYR A 71 12.43 -0.98 -17.25
N ASN A 72 12.72 -1.45 -16.06
CA ASN A 72 13.36 -0.64 -15.03
C ASN A 72 14.88 -0.85 -15.07
N PRO A 73 15.69 0.20 -15.38
CA PRO A 73 17.15 0.05 -15.49
C PRO A 73 17.86 -0.06 -14.14
N GLU A 74 17.20 0.29 -13.04
CA GLU A 74 17.82 0.37 -11.72
C GLU A 74 17.10 -0.56 -10.72
N THR A 75 16.96 -1.83 -11.10
CA THR A 75 16.32 -2.81 -10.22
C THR A 75 16.95 -4.19 -10.37
N VAL A 76 16.82 -5.03 -9.32
CA VAL A 76 17.49 -6.32 -9.23
C VAL A 76 17.00 -7.32 -10.29
N SER A 77 15.70 -7.30 -10.65
CA SER A 77 15.18 -8.23 -11.66
C SER A 77 15.77 -8.01 -13.06
N THR A 78 16.34 -6.85 -13.33
CA THR A 78 17.03 -6.51 -14.58
C THR A 78 18.55 -6.57 -14.46
N ASP A 79 19.07 -7.08 -13.37
CA ASP A 79 20.49 -7.40 -13.24
C ASP A 79 20.87 -8.62 -14.09
N TYR A 80 22.10 -8.62 -14.56
CA TYR A 80 22.59 -9.56 -15.56
C TYR A 80 22.60 -11.04 -15.17
N ASP A 81 22.49 -11.37 -13.90
CA ASP A 81 22.58 -12.72 -13.34
C ASP A 81 21.27 -13.21 -12.70
N MET A 82 20.20 -12.41 -12.76
CA MET A 82 18.95 -12.73 -12.07
C MET A 82 18.04 -13.70 -12.81
N CYS A 83 18.18 -13.81 -14.13
CA CYS A 83 17.39 -14.75 -14.95
C CYS A 83 18.21 -15.32 -16.09
N ASP A 84 17.70 -16.36 -16.76
CA ASP A 84 18.37 -16.96 -17.91
C ASP A 84 18.25 -16.07 -19.16
N ARG A 85 17.15 -15.31 -19.26
CA ARG A 85 16.92 -14.34 -20.34
C ARG A 85 16.20 -13.12 -19.83
N LEU A 86 16.73 -11.95 -20.18
CA LEU A 86 16.13 -10.66 -19.86
C LEU A 86 15.74 -9.93 -21.14
N TYR A 87 14.44 -9.65 -21.26
CA TYR A 87 13.93 -8.71 -22.25
C TYR A 87 13.73 -7.35 -21.57
N PHE A 88 14.59 -6.41 -21.89
CA PHE A 88 14.48 -5.06 -21.40
C PHE A 88 13.58 -4.25 -22.34
N ASP A 89 12.28 -4.36 -22.14
CA ASP A 89 11.26 -3.76 -23.01
C ASP A 89 9.99 -3.42 -22.23
N GLU A 90 9.12 -2.64 -22.85
CA GLU A 90 7.86 -2.21 -22.27
C GLU A 90 6.92 -3.38 -21.97
N LEU A 91 6.13 -3.23 -20.91
CA LEU A 91 5.07 -4.16 -20.54
C LEU A 91 3.73 -3.77 -21.23
N THR A 92 3.80 -3.48 -22.53
CA THR A 92 2.60 -3.34 -23.35
C THR A 92 2.15 -4.70 -23.85
N PHE A 93 0.86 -4.83 -24.18
CA PHE A 93 0.32 -6.09 -24.67
C PHE A 93 1.04 -6.56 -25.93
N GLU A 94 1.28 -5.65 -26.87
CA GLU A 94 1.90 -5.91 -28.15
C GLU A 94 3.33 -6.44 -27.97
N ARG A 95 4.14 -5.79 -27.12
CA ARG A 95 5.53 -6.21 -26.84
C ARG A 95 5.60 -7.54 -26.12
N VAL A 96 4.73 -7.73 -25.15
CA VAL A 96 4.65 -9.01 -24.43
C VAL A 96 4.29 -10.13 -25.41
N MET A 97 3.31 -9.91 -26.30
CA MET A 97 2.95 -10.93 -27.32
C MET A 97 4.10 -11.24 -28.29
N ASP A 98 4.81 -10.23 -28.82
CA ASP A 98 5.96 -10.43 -29.69
C ASP A 98 7.01 -11.33 -29.02
N ILE A 99 7.30 -11.11 -27.74
CA ILE A 99 8.26 -11.91 -26.98
C ILE A 99 7.73 -13.32 -26.73
N LEU A 100 6.45 -13.48 -26.37
CA LEU A 100 5.84 -14.78 -26.11
C LEU A 100 5.80 -15.66 -27.36
N GLU A 101 5.58 -15.07 -28.55
CA GLU A 101 5.64 -15.78 -29.83
C GLU A 101 7.06 -16.30 -30.12
N LEU A 102 8.09 -15.54 -29.77
CA LEU A 102 9.49 -15.97 -29.95
C LEU A 102 9.93 -17.02 -28.93
N GLU A 103 9.59 -16.83 -27.66
CA GLU A 103 9.98 -17.72 -26.56
C GLU A 103 9.17 -19.01 -26.52
N ASN A 104 7.92 -18.98 -26.99
CA ASN A 104 6.97 -20.11 -26.88
C ASN A 104 7.03 -20.78 -25.50
N PRO A 105 6.79 -20.04 -24.41
CA PRO A 105 7.02 -20.52 -23.06
C PRO A 105 6.00 -21.57 -22.61
N HIS A 106 6.34 -22.31 -21.57
CA HIS A 106 5.38 -23.16 -20.86
C HIS A 106 4.22 -22.37 -20.27
N GLY A 107 4.51 -21.15 -19.78
CA GLY A 107 3.50 -20.23 -19.27
C GLY A 107 4.05 -18.89 -18.83
N VAL A 108 3.13 -18.02 -18.41
CA VAL A 108 3.41 -16.65 -17.99
C VAL A 108 2.89 -16.40 -16.58
N ILE A 109 3.72 -15.80 -15.72
CA ILE A 109 3.35 -15.33 -14.39
C ILE A 109 3.07 -13.83 -14.46
N VAL A 110 1.82 -13.43 -14.15
CA VAL A 110 1.36 -12.05 -14.16
C VAL A 110 1.15 -11.49 -12.74
N SER A 111 1.21 -12.33 -11.70
CA SER A 111 0.76 -11.99 -10.34
C SER A 111 1.86 -11.49 -9.40
N THR A 112 3.11 -11.35 -9.85
CA THR A 112 4.24 -10.91 -9.01
C THR A 112 4.67 -9.47 -9.26
N GLY A 113 4.33 -8.89 -10.42
CA GLY A 113 4.75 -7.55 -10.84
C GLY A 113 3.79 -6.40 -10.50
N GLY A 114 2.83 -6.61 -9.62
CA GLY A 114 1.82 -5.60 -9.27
C GLY A 114 0.72 -5.47 -10.32
N GLN A 115 0.13 -4.28 -10.44
CA GLN A 115 -1.06 -4.06 -11.26
C GLN A 115 -0.81 -4.10 -12.77
N ILE A 116 0.36 -3.64 -13.23
CA ILE A 116 0.66 -3.55 -14.68
C ILE A 116 0.54 -4.90 -15.37
N PRO A 117 1.29 -5.95 -14.93
CA PRO A 117 1.15 -7.27 -15.56
C PRO A 117 -0.21 -7.91 -15.30
N ASN A 118 -0.82 -7.66 -14.13
CA ASN A 118 -2.12 -8.23 -13.81
C ASN A 118 -3.23 -7.73 -14.77
N ASN A 119 -3.17 -6.47 -15.19
CA ASN A 119 -4.10 -5.88 -16.18
C ASN A 119 -3.98 -6.50 -17.58
N LEU A 120 -2.90 -7.20 -17.88
CA LEU A 120 -2.72 -7.89 -19.16
C LEU A 120 -3.40 -9.25 -19.20
N ALA A 121 -3.77 -9.82 -18.05
CA ALA A 121 -4.21 -11.20 -17.92
C ALA A 121 -5.36 -11.56 -18.88
N LEU A 122 -6.45 -10.79 -18.92
CA LEU A 122 -7.58 -11.06 -19.82
C LEU A 122 -7.19 -11.00 -21.30
N ARG A 123 -6.38 -10.02 -21.68
CA ARG A 123 -5.95 -9.86 -23.08
C ARG A 123 -5.04 -11.01 -23.52
N LEU A 124 -4.15 -11.45 -22.65
CA LEU A 124 -3.27 -12.59 -22.89
C LEU A 124 -4.08 -13.91 -22.98
N ASP A 125 -5.02 -14.12 -22.06
CA ASP A 125 -5.91 -15.28 -22.07
C ASP A 125 -6.75 -15.36 -23.34
N ALA A 126 -7.24 -14.23 -23.83
CA ALA A 126 -7.98 -14.14 -25.11
C ALA A 126 -7.13 -14.58 -26.32
N GLN A 127 -5.81 -14.48 -26.25
CA GLN A 127 -4.86 -14.98 -27.24
C GLN A 127 -4.38 -16.42 -26.93
N LYS A 128 -5.00 -17.08 -25.95
CA LYS A 128 -4.66 -18.46 -25.52
C LYS A 128 -3.24 -18.59 -24.95
N VAL A 129 -2.70 -17.52 -24.40
CA VAL A 129 -1.43 -17.57 -23.67
C VAL A 129 -1.65 -18.32 -22.35
N PRO A 130 -0.84 -19.35 -22.03
CA PRO A 130 -0.97 -20.06 -20.76
C PRO A 130 -0.58 -19.17 -19.59
N ILE A 131 -1.57 -18.68 -18.83
CA ILE A 131 -1.34 -17.93 -17.60
C ILE A 131 -1.23 -18.95 -16.46
N LEU A 132 -0.11 -18.87 -15.71
CA LEU A 132 0.14 -19.75 -14.58
C LEU A 132 -0.46 -19.18 -13.31
N GLY A 133 -1.14 -20.03 -12.56
CA GLY A 133 -1.80 -19.67 -11.31
C GLY A 133 -3.28 -19.35 -11.46
N THR A 134 -3.75 -18.31 -10.81
CA THR A 134 -5.16 -17.91 -10.83
C THR A 134 -5.60 -17.51 -12.23
N SER A 135 -6.80 -17.99 -12.65
CA SER A 135 -7.31 -17.73 -13.99
C SER A 135 -7.54 -16.24 -14.25
N ALA A 136 -7.35 -15.82 -15.51
CA ALA A 136 -7.63 -14.44 -15.93
C ALA A 136 -9.07 -14.01 -15.64
N ARG A 137 -10.03 -14.94 -15.74
CA ARG A 137 -11.44 -14.69 -15.40
C ARG A 137 -11.62 -14.40 -13.91
N SER A 138 -10.95 -15.13 -13.04
CA SER A 138 -11.01 -14.88 -11.60
C SER A 138 -10.35 -13.56 -11.24
N ILE A 139 -9.24 -13.20 -11.91
CA ILE A 139 -8.60 -11.89 -11.77
C ILE A 139 -9.58 -10.78 -12.14
N ASP A 140 -10.24 -10.87 -13.27
CA ASP A 140 -11.24 -9.90 -13.71
C ASP A 140 -12.44 -9.81 -12.74
N ASN A 141 -12.91 -10.95 -12.23
CA ASN A 141 -13.99 -10.97 -11.24
C ASN A 141 -13.62 -10.29 -9.92
N ALA A 142 -12.35 -10.33 -9.52
CA ALA A 142 -11.87 -9.67 -8.31
C ALA A 142 -11.61 -8.17 -8.52
N GLU A 143 -11.16 -7.77 -9.71
CA GLU A 143 -10.81 -6.37 -10.01
C GLU A 143 -11.99 -5.52 -10.46
N ASP A 144 -12.97 -6.13 -11.12
CA ASP A 144 -14.21 -5.47 -11.49
C ASP A 144 -15.10 -5.30 -10.26
N ARG A 145 -15.37 -4.05 -9.89
CA ARG A 145 -16.10 -3.72 -8.67
C ARG A 145 -17.50 -4.31 -8.61
N ASP A 146 -18.22 -4.29 -9.74
CA ASP A 146 -19.59 -4.80 -9.79
C ASP A 146 -19.59 -6.32 -9.64
N LYS A 147 -18.69 -7.02 -10.34
CA LYS A 147 -18.55 -8.48 -10.26
C LYS A 147 -18.14 -8.94 -8.87
N PHE A 148 -17.14 -8.26 -8.29
CA PHE A 148 -16.64 -8.57 -6.95
C PHE A 148 -17.72 -8.34 -5.89
N SER A 149 -18.43 -7.21 -5.95
CA SER A 149 -19.52 -6.90 -5.02
C SER A 149 -20.66 -7.93 -5.12
N ALA A 150 -21.09 -8.27 -6.34
CA ALA A 150 -22.12 -9.29 -6.53
C ALA A 150 -21.68 -10.68 -6.03
N MET A 151 -20.40 -10.99 -6.14
CA MET A 151 -19.83 -12.21 -5.57
C MET A 151 -19.88 -12.19 -4.03
N LEU A 152 -19.45 -11.09 -3.39
CA LEU A 152 -19.52 -10.95 -1.93
C LEU A 152 -20.93 -11.08 -1.40
N ASP A 153 -21.92 -10.45 -2.06
CA ASP A 153 -23.34 -10.56 -1.71
C ASP A 153 -23.82 -12.01 -1.80
N ARG A 154 -23.44 -12.74 -2.87
CA ARG A 154 -23.82 -14.15 -3.07
C ARG A 154 -23.26 -15.07 -1.98
N ILE A 155 -22.04 -14.83 -1.50
CA ILE A 155 -21.44 -15.62 -0.43
C ILE A 155 -21.74 -15.07 0.99
N GLY A 156 -22.54 -14.00 1.09
CA GLY A 156 -22.95 -13.42 2.37
C GLY A 156 -21.84 -12.71 3.13
N VAL A 157 -20.88 -12.11 2.43
CA VAL A 157 -19.77 -11.36 2.99
C VAL A 157 -20.03 -9.86 2.93
N ASP A 158 -19.93 -9.19 4.06
CA ASP A 158 -20.19 -7.75 4.17
C ASP A 158 -19.11 -6.89 3.50
N GLN A 159 -19.57 -5.78 2.91
CA GLN A 159 -18.77 -4.74 2.29
C GLN A 159 -19.34 -3.35 2.63
N PRO A 160 -18.54 -2.26 2.55
CA PRO A 160 -19.10 -0.92 2.65
C PRO A 160 -20.13 -0.67 1.55
N GLU A 161 -21.24 0.01 1.85
CA GLU A 161 -22.20 0.39 0.80
C GLU A 161 -21.53 1.29 -0.24
N TRP A 162 -21.81 1.05 -1.51
CA TRP A 162 -21.24 1.80 -2.62
C TRP A 162 -22.18 1.86 -3.82
N ARG A 163 -21.94 2.84 -4.70
CA ARG A 163 -22.63 2.95 -6.01
C ARG A 163 -21.67 3.56 -7.04
N ALA A 164 -21.78 3.06 -8.27
CA ALA A 164 -21.23 3.73 -9.45
C ALA A 164 -22.31 4.65 -10.01
N LEU A 165 -22.06 5.94 -10.02
CA LEU A 165 -23.05 6.97 -10.26
C LEU A 165 -22.58 7.93 -11.36
N THR A 166 -23.51 8.33 -12.22
CA THR A 166 -23.25 9.24 -13.34
C THR A 166 -23.95 10.60 -13.18
N SER A 167 -24.96 10.69 -12.32
CA SER A 167 -25.71 11.91 -12.06
C SER A 167 -25.52 12.46 -10.65
N LEU A 168 -25.58 13.75 -10.49
CA LEU A 168 -25.51 14.41 -9.18
C LEU A 168 -26.73 14.07 -8.31
N GLU A 169 -27.89 13.85 -8.93
CA GLU A 169 -29.13 13.51 -8.21
C GLU A 169 -29.00 12.15 -7.55
N ASP A 170 -28.50 11.14 -8.27
CA ASP A 170 -28.26 9.80 -7.73
C ASP A 170 -27.19 9.79 -6.64
N ILE A 171 -26.14 10.60 -6.80
CA ILE A 171 -25.09 10.77 -5.78
C ILE A 171 -25.70 11.35 -4.50
N ASN A 172 -26.51 12.39 -4.61
CA ASN A 172 -27.17 13.00 -3.46
C ASN A 172 -28.12 12.01 -2.77
N ALA A 173 -28.92 11.28 -3.53
CA ALA A 173 -29.82 10.25 -2.99
C ALA A 173 -29.04 9.13 -2.26
N PHE A 174 -27.90 8.71 -2.79
CA PHE A 174 -27.03 7.74 -2.13
C PHE A 174 -26.47 8.30 -0.83
N VAL A 175 -25.95 9.54 -0.84
CA VAL A 175 -25.40 10.19 0.36
C VAL A 175 -26.46 10.43 1.43
N ASP A 176 -27.70 10.77 1.04
CA ASP A 176 -28.81 10.91 1.98
C ASP A 176 -29.16 9.58 2.67
N LYS A 177 -28.93 8.45 1.99
CA LYS A 177 -29.10 7.10 2.54
C LYS A 177 -27.99 6.70 3.50
N VAL A 178 -26.73 6.90 3.12
CA VAL A 178 -25.56 6.36 3.87
C VAL A 178 -24.98 7.35 4.88
N GLY A 179 -25.23 8.65 4.72
CA GLY A 179 -24.66 9.73 5.52
C GLY A 179 -23.21 10.07 5.13
N PHE A 180 -22.69 11.14 5.71
CA PHE A 180 -21.27 11.49 5.64
C PHE A 180 -20.48 10.85 6.79
N PRO A 181 -19.16 10.62 6.60
CA PRO A 181 -18.37 10.87 5.40
C PRO A 181 -18.54 9.80 4.32
N VAL A 182 -18.25 10.19 3.07
CA VAL A 182 -18.22 9.28 1.92
C VAL A 182 -16.87 9.35 1.22
N LEU A 183 -16.46 8.24 0.63
CA LEU A 183 -15.28 8.16 -0.22
C LEU A 183 -15.71 8.28 -1.69
N VAL A 184 -15.13 9.23 -2.39
CA VAL A 184 -15.31 9.44 -3.84
C VAL A 184 -14.08 9.01 -4.58
N ARG A 185 -14.24 8.20 -5.64
CA ARG A 185 -13.15 7.80 -6.52
C ARG A 185 -13.59 7.72 -7.97
N PRO A 186 -12.75 8.10 -8.93
CA PRO A 186 -12.98 7.81 -10.34
C PRO A 186 -12.96 6.29 -10.59
N SER A 187 -13.75 5.80 -11.53
CA SER A 187 -13.81 4.35 -11.84
C SER A 187 -12.53 3.79 -12.47
N TYR A 188 -11.71 4.65 -13.05
CA TYR A 188 -10.46 4.26 -13.70
C TYR A 188 -9.31 5.15 -13.23
N VAL A 189 -8.67 4.79 -12.13
CA VAL A 189 -7.46 5.47 -11.67
C VAL A 189 -6.53 4.47 -11.00
N LEU A 190 -5.26 4.52 -11.41
CA LEU A 190 -4.19 3.75 -10.80
C LEU A 190 -3.72 4.43 -9.50
N SER A 191 -3.52 3.63 -8.47
CA SER A 191 -2.86 4.05 -7.21
C SER A 191 -3.58 5.13 -6.40
N GLY A 192 -4.92 5.14 -6.39
CA GLY A 192 -5.71 6.05 -5.54
C GLY A 192 -5.76 7.50 -6.00
N ALA A 193 -5.15 7.86 -7.15
CA ALA A 193 -5.14 9.23 -7.64
C ALA A 193 -6.57 9.79 -7.79
N ALA A 194 -6.80 10.99 -7.26
CA ALA A 194 -8.10 11.67 -7.18
C ALA A 194 -9.16 10.95 -6.31
N MET A 195 -8.78 10.04 -5.42
CA MET A 195 -9.65 9.56 -4.35
C MET A 195 -9.70 10.60 -3.23
N ASN A 196 -10.89 10.84 -2.68
CA ASN A 196 -11.06 11.80 -1.59
C ASN A 196 -12.17 11.38 -0.64
N VAL A 197 -11.93 11.60 0.65
CA VAL A 197 -12.96 11.48 1.68
C VAL A 197 -13.65 12.83 1.82
N CYS A 198 -14.96 12.83 1.64
CA CYS A 198 -15.80 14.02 1.74
C CYS A 198 -16.62 13.96 3.04
N SER A 199 -16.48 14.98 3.88
CA SER A 199 -17.18 15.09 5.17
C SER A 199 -18.48 15.89 5.09
N ASN A 200 -18.72 16.57 3.97
CA ASN A 200 -19.89 17.39 3.73
C ASN A 200 -20.19 17.56 2.23
N ARG A 201 -21.33 18.16 1.89
CA ARG A 201 -21.77 18.35 0.51
C ARG A 201 -20.86 19.27 -0.30
N GLU A 202 -20.31 20.32 0.30
CA GLU A 202 -19.42 21.27 -0.41
C GLU A 202 -18.13 20.57 -0.86
N GLU A 203 -17.55 19.77 0.00
CA GLU A 203 -16.39 18.94 -0.34
C GLU A 203 -16.74 17.92 -1.44
N LEU A 204 -17.89 17.25 -1.32
CA LEU A 204 -18.36 16.30 -2.30
C LEU A 204 -18.49 16.94 -3.69
N GLU A 205 -19.17 18.09 -3.82
CA GLU A 205 -19.33 18.79 -5.09
C GLU A 205 -17.99 19.22 -5.69
N ARG A 206 -17.07 19.70 -4.85
CA ARG A 206 -15.71 20.09 -5.28
C ARG A 206 -14.95 18.91 -5.86
N PHE A 207 -14.96 17.77 -5.17
CA PHE A 207 -14.23 16.58 -5.61
C PHE A 207 -14.89 15.89 -6.80
N LEU A 208 -16.21 15.92 -6.91
CA LEU A 208 -16.92 15.42 -8.11
C LEU A 208 -16.53 16.19 -9.37
N LYS A 209 -16.37 17.53 -9.27
CA LYS A 209 -15.87 18.34 -10.39
C LYS A 209 -14.45 17.96 -10.80
N LEU A 210 -13.58 17.66 -9.83
CA LEU A 210 -12.21 17.19 -10.09
C LEU A 210 -12.23 15.79 -10.71
N ALA A 211 -12.99 14.87 -10.17
CA ALA A 211 -13.11 13.49 -10.67
C ALA A 211 -13.69 13.44 -12.10
N ALA A 212 -14.70 14.26 -12.41
CA ALA A 212 -15.27 14.38 -13.74
C ALA A 212 -14.28 14.93 -14.78
N ASN A 213 -13.34 15.77 -14.38
CA ASN A 213 -12.28 16.26 -15.27
C ASN A 213 -11.24 15.17 -15.60
N VAL A 214 -10.99 14.25 -14.67
CA VAL A 214 -10.05 13.13 -14.85
C VAL A 214 -10.69 11.99 -15.66
N SER A 215 -11.99 11.77 -15.50
CA SER A 215 -12.71 10.64 -16.14
C SER A 215 -14.02 11.07 -16.79
N LYS A 216 -13.92 11.73 -17.96
CA LYS A 216 -15.08 12.27 -18.70
C LYS A 216 -16.05 11.20 -19.24
N LYS A 217 -15.68 9.93 -19.27
CA LYS A 217 -16.46 8.84 -19.91
C LYS A 217 -16.89 7.74 -18.94
N HIS A 218 -16.47 7.79 -17.70
CA HIS A 218 -16.71 6.70 -16.74
C HIS A 218 -17.45 7.21 -15.50
N PRO A 219 -18.30 6.39 -14.88
CA PRO A 219 -19.01 6.75 -13.67
C PRO A 219 -18.01 7.03 -12.52
N VAL A 220 -18.44 7.84 -11.57
CA VAL A 220 -17.73 8.05 -10.30
C VAL A 220 -18.28 7.03 -9.30
N VAL A 221 -17.39 6.36 -8.59
CA VAL A 221 -17.77 5.47 -7.49
C VAL A 221 -17.82 6.27 -6.20
N VAL A 222 -18.95 6.23 -5.52
CA VAL A 222 -19.14 6.78 -4.18
C VAL A 222 -19.41 5.64 -3.21
N SER A 223 -18.67 5.58 -2.12
CA SER A 223 -18.84 4.56 -1.09
C SER A 223 -18.92 5.15 0.30
N GLN A 224 -19.63 4.47 1.20
CA GLN A 224 -19.64 4.80 2.62
C GLN A 224 -18.22 4.73 3.17
N PHE A 225 -17.79 5.76 3.89
CA PHE A 225 -16.52 5.77 4.61
C PHE A 225 -16.75 5.44 6.09
N ILE A 226 -16.10 4.41 6.60
CA ILE A 226 -16.30 3.93 7.97
C ILE A 226 -15.20 4.51 8.86
N GLU A 227 -15.54 5.59 9.55
CA GLU A 227 -14.61 6.26 10.44
C GLU A 227 -14.19 5.38 11.62
N HIS A 228 -12.94 5.55 12.03
CA HIS A 228 -12.35 4.86 13.19
C HIS A 228 -12.33 3.33 13.08
N ALA A 229 -12.56 2.77 11.91
CA ALA A 229 -12.31 1.36 11.67
C ALA A 229 -10.80 1.10 11.60
N LYS A 230 -10.38 -0.07 12.06
CA LYS A 230 -9.03 -0.57 11.80
C LYS A 230 -8.97 -1.10 10.39
N GLU A 231 -7.89 -0.86 9.71
CA GLU A 231 -7.59 -1.52 8.46
C GLU A 231 -6.70 -2.74 8.74
N VAL A 232 -7.06 -3.85 8.13
CA VAL A 232 -6.41 -5.14 8.32
C VAL A 232 -6.17 -5.75 6.95
N GLU A 233 -5.00 -6.30 6.75
CA GLU A 233 -4.64 -6.98 5.52
C GLU A 233 -4.40 -8.46 5.76
N MET A 234 -4.73 -9.28 4.76
CA MET A 234 -4.31 -10.67 4.68
C MET A 234 -3.53 -10.89 3.39
N ASP A 235 -2.24 -11.14 3.53
CA ASP A 235 -1.41 -11.64 2.46
C ASP A 235 -1.37 -13.16 2.53
N ALA A 236 -1.66 -13.83 1.43
CA ALA A 236 -1.81 -15.26 1.46
C ALA A 236 -1.41 -15.93 0.14
N VAL A 237 -1.19 -17.23 0.22
CA VAL A 237 -1.01 -18.12 -0.91
C VAL A 237 -2.09 -19.19 -0.84
N ALA A 238 -2.79 -19.42 -1.94
CA ALA A 238 -3.75 -20.51 -2.07
C ALA A 238 -3.41 -21.42 -3.23
N GLN A 239 -3.90 -22.64 -3.17
CA GLN A 239 -3.87 -23.64 -4.23
C GLN A 239 -5.29 -24.18 -4.41
N ASP A 240 -5.81 -24.08 -5.63
CA ASP A 240 -7.15 -24.54 -5.97
C ASP A 240 -8.23 -24.08 -4.97
N GLY A 241 -8.16 -22.82 -4.56
CA GLY A 241 -9.06 -22.21 -3.59
C GLY A 241 -8.80 -22.53 -2.12
N GLU A 242 -7.82 -23.37 -1.80
CA GLU A 242 -7.45 -23.69 -0.42
C GLU A 242 -6.23 -22.88 0.04
N ILE A 243 -6.34 -22.17 1.13
CA ILE A 243 -5.24 -21.35 1.69
C ILE A 243 -4.14 -22.25 2.23
N ILE A 244 -2.94 -22.11 1.67
CA ILE A 244 -1.73 -22.84 2.05
C ILE A 244 -0.98 -22.12 3.17
N ALA A 245 -0.73 -20.81 2.99
CA ALA A 245 -0.05 -19.95 3.95
C ALA A 245 -0.68 -18.57 3.97
N TYR A 246 -0.60 -17.90 5.10
CA TYR A 246 -1.16 -16.55 5.24
C TYR A 246 -0.44 -15.74 6.32
N ALA A 247 -0.51 -14.43 6.19
CA ALA A 247 -0.12 -13.44 7.18
C ALA A 247 -1.26 -12.43 7.35
N ILE A 248 -1.75 -12.24 8.57
CA ILE A 248 -2.71 -11.19 8.89
C ILE A 248 -1.95 -10.09 9.60
N SER A 249 -1.99 -8.88 9.05
CA SER A 249 -1.37 -7.68 9.60
C SER A 249 -2.40 -6.60 9.87
N GLU A 250 -2.13 -5.71 10.83
CA GLU A 250 -2.98 -4.57 11.13
C GLU A 250 -2.25 -3.26 10.89
N HIS A 251 -2.98 -2.22 10.48
CA HIS A 251 -2.45 -0.86 10.40
C HIS A 251 -2.46 -0.22 11.78
N ILE A 252 -1.41 0.54 12.09
CA ILE A 252 -1.35 1.35 13.31
C ILE A 252 -2.36 2.49 13.21
N GLU A 253 -2.43 3.15 12.05
CA GLU A 253 -3.39 4.19 11.72
C GLU A 253 -4.80 3.59 11.58
N PHE A 254 -5.83 4.43 11.76
CA PHE A 254 -7.18 4.06 11.35
C PHE A 254 -7.34 4.16 9.84
N ALA A 255 -8.38 3.52 9.31
CA ALA A 255 -8.77 3.59 7.91
C ALA A 255 -8.82 5.04 7.38
N GLY A 256 -8.34 5.22 6.16
CA GLY A 256 -8.20 6.53 5.52
C GLY A 256 -6.75 6.92 5.20
N VAL A 257 -5.78 6.09 5.58
CA VAL A 257 -4.41 6.14 5.10
C VAL A 257 -4.21 4.97 4.13
N HIS A 258 -3.71 5.24 2.93
CA HIS A 258 -3.49 4.20 1.94
C HIS A 258 -2.60 3.07 2.50
N SER A 259 -2.93 1.81 2.21
CA SER A 259 -2.22 0.64 2.75
C SER A 259 -0.71 0.65 2.46
N GLY A 260 -0.32 1.17 1.29
CA GLY A 260 1.09 1.38 0.94
C GLY A 260 1.84 2.36 1.84
N ASP A 261 1.13 3.32 2.43
CA ASP A 261 1.68 4.40 3.27
C ASP A 261 1.58 4.10 4.76
N ALA A 262 0.63 3.25 5.14
CA ALA A 262 0.36 2.92 6.53
C ALA A 262 1.54 2.21 7.20
N THR A 263 1.67 2.45 8.50
CA THR A 263 2.55 1.68 9.38
C THR A 263 1.89 0.35 9.69
N ILE A 264 2.46 -0.74 9.18
CA ILE A 264 1.90 -2.08 9.31
C ILE A 264 2.58 -2.85 10.44
N GLN A 265 1.78 -3.50 11.27
CA GLN A 265 2.23 -4.37 12.35
C GLN A 265 1.89 -5.83 12.08
N PHE A 266 2.87 -6.71 12.21
CA PHE A 266 2.71 -8.15 12.07
C PHE A 266 3.50 -8.92 13.14
N PRO A 267 2.91 -9.91 13.86
CA PRO A 267 1.49 -10.23 13.86
C PRO A 267 0.62 -9.13 14.50
N PRO A 268 -0.69 -9.14 14.27
CA PRO A 268 -1.59 -8.14 14.85
C PRO A 268 -1.61 -8.24 16.38
N GLN A 269 -1.56 -7.10 17.07
CA GLN A 269 -1.46 -7.02 18.53
C GLN A 269 -2.74 -6.49 19.19
N LYS A 270 -3.57 -5.78 18.42
CA LYS A 270 -4.78 -5.10 18.92
C LYS A 270 -6.07 -5.60 18.26
N LEU A 271 -6.02 -6.73 17.55
CA LEU A 271 -7.21 -7.41 17.03
C LEU A 271 -7.72 -8.43 18.04
N TYR A 272 -9.03 -8.53 18.16
CA TYR A 272 -9.64 -9.62 18.92
C TYR A 272 -9.41 -10.96 18.20
N VAL A 273 -9.29 -12.03 18.98
CA VAL A 273 -9.15 -13.39 18.42
C VAL A 273 -10.34 -13.74 17.51
N GLU A 274 -11.54 -13.30 17.87
CA GLU A 274 -12.73 -13.52 17.05
C GLU A 274 -12.66 -12.75 15.73
N THR A 275 -12.13 -11.53 15.72
CA THR A 275 -11.87 -10.76 14.47
C THR A 275 -10.95 -11.54 13.54
N VAL A 276 -9.84 -12.06 14.05
CA VAL A 276 -8.88 -12.88 13.27
C VAL A 276 -9.55 -14.15 12.73
N ARG A 277 -10.39 -14.84 13.54
CA ARG A 277 -11.13 -16.03 13.09
C ARG A 277 -12.11 -15.72 11.96
N ARG A 278 -12.84 -14.61 12.06
CA ARG A 278 -13.77 -14.16 11.01
C ARG A 278 -13.04 -13.81 9.73
N ILE A 279 -11.96 -13.04 9.80
CA ILE A 279 -11.11 -12.73 8.63
C ILE A 279 -10.66 -14.02 7.95
N LYS A 280 -10.16 -14.99 8.70
CA LYS A 280 -9.74 -16.29 8.14
C LYS A 280 -10.89 -17.04 7.46
N ARG A 281 -12.09 -17.01 8.02
CA ARG A 281 -13.27 -17.65 7.41
C ARG A 281 -13.65 -16.95 6.10
N ILE A 282 -13.79 -15.63 6.11
CA ILE A 282 -14.12 -14.83 4.95
C ILE A 282 -13.09 -15.04 3.84
N SER A 283 -11.80 -15.01 4.18
CA SER A 283 -10.72 -15.24 3.21
C SER A 283 -10.82 -16.60 2.54
N ARG A 284 -11.18 -17.66 3.29
CA ARG A 284 -11.36 -19.01 2.71
C ARG A 284 -12.53 -19.06 1.74
N GLU A 285 -13.65 -18.41 2.09
CA GLU A 285 -14.84 -18.35 1.24
C GLU A 285 -14.52 -17.62 -0.08
N ILE A 286 -13.83 -16.49 -0.02
CA ILE A 286 -13.38 -15.74 -1.20
C ILE A 286 -12.38 -16.56 -2.03
N ALA A 287 -11.40 -17.20 -1.38
CA ALA A 287 -10.39 -17.99 -2.08
C ALA A 287 -11.02 -19.16 -2.85
N ARG A 288 -12.00 -19.84 -2.26
CA ARG A 288 -12.76 -20.93 -2.91
C ARG A 288 -13.61 -20.43 -4.05
N GLU A 289 -14.37 -19.36 -3.84
CA GLU A 289 -15.27 -18.80 -4.85
C GLU A 289 -14.52 -18.34 -6.10
N LEU A 290 -13.34 -17.73 -5.91
CA LEU A 290 -12.46 -17.29 -7.00
C LEU A 290 -11.51 -18.39 -7.49
N ASN A 291 -11.51 -19.57 -6.87
CA ASN A 291 -10.58 -20.67 -7.15
C ASN A 291 -9.14 -20.20 -7.26
N ILE A 292 -8.65 -19.52 -6.23
CA ILE A 292 -7.34 -18.87 -6.24
C ILE A 292 -6.21 -19.92 -6.22
N SER A 293 -5.24 -19.76 -7.13
CA SER A 293 -4.00 -20.53 -7.16
C SER A 293 -2.81 -19.60 -7.35
N GLY A 294 -2.13 -19.26 -6.27
CA GLY A 294 -1.03 -18.30 -6.24
C GLY A 294 -1.16 -17.26 -5.14
N PRO A 295 -0.44 -16.13 -5.25
CA PRO A 295 -0.46 -15.08 -4.24
C PRO A 295 -1.72 -14.24 -4.35
N PHE A 296 -2.25 -13.78 -3.22
CA PHE A 296 -3.35 -12.83 -3.16
C PHE A 296 -3.32 -12.01 -1.87
N ASN A 297 -3.98 -10.86 -1.92
CA ASN A 297 -4.14 -9.96 -0.80
C ASN A 297 -5.61 -9.57 -0.66
N ILE A 298 -6.12 -9.55 0.56
CA ILE A 298 -7.46 -9.01 0.86
C ILE A 298 -7.32 -7.94 1.92
N GLN A 299 -8.00 -6.80 1.69
CA GLN A 299 -8.08 -5.69 2.62
C GLN A 299 -9.45 -5.64 3.30
N TYR A 300 -9.42 -5.42 4.60
CA TYR A 300 -10.59 -5.41 5.48
C TYR A 300 -10.68 -4.13 6.29
N LEU A 301 -11.91 -3.71 6.57
CA LEU A 301 -12.21 -2.80 7.67
C LEU A 301 -12.75 -3.62 8.84
N ALA A 302 -12.19 -3.39 10.03
CA ALA A 302 -12.66 -4.02 11.25
C ALA A 302 -13.04 -2.98 12.29
N ARG A 303 -14.30 -3.00 12.71
CA ARG A 303 -14.79 -2.22 13.83
C ARG A 303 -15.28 -3.21 14.89
N GLU A 304 -14.43 -3.45 15.90
CA GLU A 304 -14.56 -4.58 16.81
C GLU A 304 -14.59 -5.91 16.05
N ASN A 305 -15.71 -6.63 16.08
CA ASN A 305 -15.93 -7.89 15.35
C ASN A 305 -16.78 -7.72 14.08
N ASP A 306 -17.18 -6.50 13.74
CA ASP A 306 -17.81 -6.19 12.45
C ASP A 306 -16.72 -6.01 11.41
N ILE A 307 -16.75 -6.85 10.37
CA ILE A 307 -15.72 -6.92 9.35
C ILE A 307 -16.35 -6.69 7.98
N LYS A 308 -15.76 -5.78 7.23
CA LYS A 308 -16.16 -5.50 5.86
C LYS A 308 -14.96 -5.66 4.92
N VAL A 309 -15.19 -6.28 3.78
CA VAL A 309 -14.17 -6.43 2.73
C VAL A 309 -14.10 -5.15 1.91
N ILE A 310 -12.90 -4.62 1.72
CA ILE A 310 -12.66 -3.46 0.84
C ILE A 310 -12.38 -3.94 -0.57
N GLU A 311 -11.37 -4.82 -0.72
CA GLU A 311 -10.91 -5.32 -2.02
C GLU A 311 -10.16 -6.64 -1.88
N CYS A 312 -10.07 -7.36 -2.99
CA CYS A 312 -9.25 -8.56 -3.13
C CYS A 312 -8.38 -8.40 -4.38
N ASN A 313 -7.07 -8.48 -4.19
CA ASN A 313 -6.08 -8.40 -5.25
C ASN A 313 -5.51 -9.80 -5.51
N LEU A 314 -5.73 -10.36 -6.70
CA LEU A 314 -5.24 -11.70 -7.06
C LEU A 314 -3.79 -11.64 -7.57
N ARG A 315 -2.94 -11.02 -6.78
CA ARG A 315 -1.52 -10.81 -6.99
C ARG A 315 -0.82 -10.53 -5.67
N ALA A 316 0.51 -10.55 -5.69
CA ALA A 316 1.29 -10.08 -4.55
C ALA A 316 0.99 -8.61 -4.25
N SER A 317 0.95 -8.27 -2.98
CA SER A 317 0.88 -6.90 -2.46
C SER A 317 2.27 -6.36 -2.12
N ARG A 318 2.36 -5.08 -1.80
CA ARG A 318 3.61 -4.46 -1.34
C ARG A 318 4.11 -5.02 0.00
N SER A 319 3.22 -5.53 0.83
CA SER A 319 3.58 -6.11 2.13
C SER A 319 4.16 -7.54 2.05
N PHE A 320 4.07 -8.24 0.92
CA PHE A 320 4.59 -9.61 0.77
C PHE A 320 6.06 -9.78 1.18
N PRO A 321 7.00 -8.90 0.78
CA PRO A 321 8.39 -9.01 1.24
C PRO A 321 8.52 -8.90 2.75
N PHE A 322 7.83 -7.93 3.35
CA PHE A 322 7.84 -7.69 4.79
C PHE A 322 7.29 -8.89 5.57
N VAL A 323 6.08 -9.34 5.26
CA VAL A 323 5.45 -10.45 5.99
C VAL A 323 6.21 -11.76 5.77
N SER A 324 6.76 -12.00 4.58
CA SER A 324 7.58 -13.18 4.30
C SER A 324 8.82 -13.23 5.19
N LYS A 325 9.51 -12.11 5.34
CA LYS A 325 10.72 -12.00 6.18
C LYS A 325 10.41 -12.12 7.66
N VAL A 326 9.35 -11.49 8.14
CA VAL A 326 8.93 -11.57 9.55
C VAL A 326 8.45 -12.98 9.90
N LEU A 327 7.64 -13.59 9.05
CA LEU A 327 7.15 -14.97 9.23
C LEU A 327 8.26 -16.02 9.02
N LYS A 328 9.37 -15.64 8.35
CA LYS A 328 10.44 -16.55 7.90
C LYS A 328 9.94 -17.68 7.00
N ILE A 329 8.98 -17.35 6.14
CA ILE A 329 8.44 -18.20 5.10
C ILE A 329 8.39 -17.35 3.83
N ASN A 330 9.09 -17.79 2.78
CA ASN A 330 9.03 -17.10 1.50
C ASN A 330 7.69 -17.40 0.81
N LEU A 331 6.72 -16.50 0.97
CA LEU A 331 5.38 -16.67 0.40
C LEU A 331 5.40 -16.66 -1.13
N ILE A 332 6.35 -15.95 -1.76
CA ILE A 332 6.47 -15.94 -3.23
C ILE A 332 7.06 -17.24 -3.75
N GLU A 333 8.00 -17.85 -3.05
CA GLU A 333 8.49 -19.20 -3.38
C GLU A 333 7.33 -20.22 -3.36
N LEU A 334 6.53 -20.22 -2.27
CA LEU A 334 5.34 -21.07 -2.18
C LEU A 334 4.36 -20.80 -3.32
N ALA A 335 4.05 -19.54 -3.56
CA ALA A 335 3.13 -19.13 -4.62
C ALA A 335 3.62 -19.57 -6.00
N THR A 336 4.92 -19.42 -6.27
CA THR A 336 5.51 -19.83 -7.55
C THR A 336 5.43 -21.34 -7.74
N LYS A 337 5.73 -22.14 -6.73
CA LYS A 337 5.57 -23.61 -6.78
C LYS A 337 4.12 -24.00 -7.05
N VAL A 338 3.16 -23.35 -6.38
CA VAL A 338 1.72 -23.57 -6.64
C VAL A 338 1.38 -23.24 -8.10
N MET A 339 1.81 -22.09 -8.61
CA MET A 339 1.56 -21.68 -10.00
C MET A 339 2.19 -22.62 -11.03
N LEU A 340 3.30 -23.28 -10.69
CA LEU A 340 3.95 -24.30 -11.51
C LEU A 340 3.27 -25.69 -11.39
N GLY A 341 2.22 -25.83 -10.58
CA GLY A 341 1.56 -27.11 -10.34
C GLY A 341 2.38 -28.08 -9.46
N ILE A 342 3.39 -27.57 -8.75
CA ILE A 342 4.24 -28.39 -7.88
C ILE A 342 3.53 -28.55 -6.53
N PRO A 343 3.43 -29.79 -6.00
CA PRO A 343 2.83 -30.00 -4.69
C PRO A 343 3.60 -29.26 -3.59
N VAL A 344 2.88 -28.50 -2.76
CA VAL A 344 3.45 -27.79 -1.62
C VAL A 344 2.85 -28.30 -0.31
N GLN A 345 3.68 -28.36 0.73
CA GLN A 345 3.19 -28.66 2.07
C GLN A 345 2.80 -27.35 2.77
N LYS A 346 1.70 -27.39 3.54
CA LYS A 346 1.34 -26.26 4.39
C LYS A 346 2.43 -26.05 5.43
N PRO A 347 2.99 -24.84 5.57
CA PRO A 347 3.93 -24.57 6.64
C PRO A 347 3.28 -24.82 8.02
N ASP A 348 4.02 -25.47 8.91
CA ASP A 348 3.59 -25.74 10.28
C ASP A 348 3.74 -24.53 11.22
N LYS A 349 3.94 -23.36 10.65
CA LYS A 349 4.15 -22.10 11.37
C LYS A 349 2.99 -21.15 11.17
N ASN A 350 2.52 -20.57 12.24
CA ASN A 350 1.45 -19.58 12.19
C ASN A 350 1.83 -18.29 12.94
N LEU A 351 1.02 -17.26 12.81
CA LEU A 351 1.29 -15.94 13.39
C LEU A 351 1.39 -15.92 14.93
N PHE A 352 0.83 -16.92 15.62
CA PHE A 352 0.91 -17.02 17.08
C PHE A 352 2.19 -17.70 17.58
N ASP A 353 3.00 -18.26 16.67
CA ASP A 353 4.29 -18.88 17.01
C ASP A 353 5.44 -17.87 17.06
N LEU A 354 5.16 -16.59 16.77
CA LEU A 354 6.15 -15.53 16.78
C LEU A 354 6.27 -14.90 18.18
N ASP A 355 7.49 -14.88 18.71
CA ASP A 355 7.87 -14.25 19.99
C ASP A 355 8.42 -12.83 19.81
N TYR A 356 8.20 -12.22 18.65
CA TYR A 356 8.60 -10.87 18.28
C TYR A 356 7.53 -10.20 17.42
N VAL A 357 7.66 -8.88 17.27
CA VAL A 357 6.77 -8.07 16.44
C VAL A 357 7.57 -7.44 15.32
N GLY A 358 7.04 -7.50 14.09
CA GLY A 358 7.53 -6.76 12.95
C GLY A 358 6.71 -5.49 12.73
N ILE A 359 7.40 -4.41 12.37
CA ILE A 359 6.81 -3.15 11.93
C ILE A 359 7.36 -2.79 10.56
N LYS A 360 6.46 -2.51 9.63
CA LYS A 360 6.78 -1.86 8.36
C LYS A 360 6.51 -0.36 8.51
N ALA A 361 7.51 0.47 8.28
CA ALA A 361 7.35 1.92 8.15
C ALA A 361 7.62 2.36 6.71
N SER A 362 6.78 3.23 6.19
CA SER A 362 6.92 3.75 4.83
C SER A 362 7.92 4.89 4.77
N GLN A 363 8.68 4.95 3.69
CA GLN A 363 9.59 6.04 3.35
C GLN A 363 8.88 7.03 2.42
N PHE A 364 9.04 8.32 2.71
CA PHE A 364 8.46 9.41 1.92
C PHE A 364 9.55 10.34 1.40
N SER A 365 9.39 10.82 0.19
CA SER A 365 10.31 11.78 -0.45
C SER A 365 9.75 13.21 -0.47
N PHE A 366 9.01 13.61 0.58
CA PHE A 366 8.40 14.95 0.64
C PHE A 366 9.42 16.09 0.62
N ASN A 367 10.66 15.86 1.05
CA ASN A 367 11.75 16.82 0.92
C ASN A 367 12.12 17.14 -0.54
N ARG A 368 11.83 16.24 -1.47
CA ARG A 368 12.04 16.41 -2.92
C ARG A 368 10.78 16.89 -3.64
N LEU A 369 9.61 16.67 -3.07
CA LEU A 369 8.32 17.08 -3.60
C LEU A 369 7.95 18.46 -3.05
N GLN A 370 8.45 19.50 -3.71
CA GLN A 370 8.19 20.87 -3.30
C GLN A 370 6.67 21.14 -3.25
N LYS A 371 6.23 21.84 -2.21
CA LYS A 371 4.82 22.22 -1.96
C LYS A 371 3.85 21.06 -1.69
N ALA A 372 4.28 19.81 -1.70
CA ALA A 372 3.40 18.71 -1.30
C ALA A 372 3.12 18.76 0.20
N ASP A 373 1.85 18.59 0.58
CA ASP A 373 1.47 18.47 1.99
C ASP A 373 1.79 17.04 2.47
N PRO A 374 2.55 16.87 3.56
CA PRO A 374 2.91 15.54 4.06
C PRO A 374 1.80 14.86 4.88
N VAL A 375 0.57 15.35 4.86
CA VAL A 375 -0.58 14.64 5.44
C VAL A 375 -0.91 13.43 4.58
N LEU A 376 -0.94 12.25 5.21
CA LEU A 376 -1.31 11.02 4.53
C LEU A 376 -2.82 10.89 4.40
N GLY A 377 -3.25 10.36 3.28
CA GLY A 377 -4.65 10.15 2.95
C GLY A 377 -4.85 8.83 2.20
N VAL A 378 -5.95 8.75 1.47
CA VAL A 378 -6.32 7.56 0.69
C VAL A 378 -5.48 7.41 -0.59
N ASP A 379 -4.78 8.47 -1.01
CA ASP A 379 -3.82 8.43 -2.12
C ASP A 379 -2.44 7.99 -1.62
N MET A 380 -1.74 7.17 -2.40
CA MET A 380 -0.40 6.73 -2.07
C MET A 380 0.64 7.83 -2.32
N ALA A 381 1.53 8.04 -1.35
CA ALA A 381 2.63 9.01 -1.43
C ALA A 381 4.02 8.39 -1.14
N SER A 382 4.07 7.17 -0.62
CA SER A 382 5.33 6.50 -0.26
C SER A 382 6.18 6.14 -1.47
N THR A 383 7.50 6.16 -1.27
CA THR A 383 8.52 5.84 -2.28
C THR A 383 9.38 4.63 -1.92
N GLY A 384 9.11 3.99 -0.81
CA GLY A 384 9.79 2.80 -0.33
C GLY A 384 9.32 2.44 1.08
N GLU A 385 9.96 1.45 1.69
CA GLU A 385 9.59 0.98 3.03
C GLU A 385 10.78 0.37 3.78
N VAL A 386 10.66 0.29 5.10
CA VAL A 386 11.61 -0.39 5.98
C VAL A 386 10.85 -1.35 6.87
N GLY A 387 11.36 -2.57 7.03
CA GLY A 387 10.86 -3.54 8.00
C GLY A 387 11.81 -3.67 9.20
N CYS A 388 11.27 -3.59 10.42
CA CYS A 388 12.01 -3.76 11.66
C CYS A 388 11.36 -4.80 12.56
N ILE A 389 12.18 -5.47 13.39
CA ILE A 389 11.74 -6.46 14.37
C ILE A 389 12.10 -5.96 15.78
N GLY A 390 11.16 -6.09 16.72
CA GLY A 390 11.35 -5.79 18.14
C GLY A 390 10.75 -6.85 19.04
N SER A 391 11.12 -6.84 20.32
CA SER A 391 10.52 -7.69 21.35
C SER A 391 9.02 -7.38 21.60
N ASP A 392 8.63 -6.16 21.30
CA ASP A 392 7.27 -5.65 21.45
C ASP A 392 7.01 -4.54 20.39
N THR A 393 5.77 -4.11 20.31
CA THR A 393 5.33 -3.07 19.37
C THR A 393 6.12 -1.78 19.50
N SER A 394 6.32 -1.28 20.71
CA SER A 394 6.99 0.01 20.95
C SER A 394 8.45 -0.03 20.51
N CYS A 395 9.16 -1.11 20.84
CA CYS A 395 10.53 -1.34 20.38
C CYS A 395 10.62 -1.42 18.85
N ALA A 396 9.72 -2.15 18.22
CA ALA A 396 9.69 -2.31 16.76
C ALA A 396 9.35 -1.00 16.05
N ILE A 397 8.35 -0.23 16.53
CA ILE A 397 8.00 1.10 15.99
C ILE A 397 9.18 2.05 16.10
N LEU A 398 9.82 2.13 17.27
CA LEU A 398 10.98 3.03 17.46
C LEU A 398 12.10 2.72 16.47
N LYS A 399 12.46 1.45 16.31
CA LYS A 399 13.46 1.03 15.33
C LYS A 399 13.04 1.40 13.89
N ALA A 400 11.80 1.16 13.52
CA ALA A 400 11.28 1.45 12.21
C ALA A 400 11.29 2.96 11.93
N MET A 401 10.86 3.78 12.88
CA MET A 401 10.87 5.24 12.76
C MET A 401 12.30 5.78 12.61
N LEU A 402 13.25 5.30 13.42
CA LEU A 402 14.64 5.68 13.30
C LEU A 402 15.22 5.30 11.93
N SER A 403 14.84 4.15 11.40
CA SER A 403 15.32 3.65 10.10
C SER A 403 14.82 4.48 8.91
N VAL A 404 13.67 5.15 9.02
CA VAL A 404 13.12 6.06 8.00
C VAL A 404 13.47 7.54 8.27
N GLY A 405 14.45 7.80 9.14
CA GLY A 405 15.05 9.12 9.33
C GLY A 405 14.48 9.95 10.47
N TYR A 406 13.57 9.40 11.29
CA TYR A 406 13.17 10.06 12.52
C TYR A 406 14.34 10.08 13.51
N ARG A 407 14.34 11.09 14.36
CA ARG A 407 15.32 11.24 15.44
C ARG A 407 14.59 11.32 16.77
N ILE A 408 15.18 10.80 17.81
CA ILE A 408 14.67 11.00 19.18
C ILE A 408 14.81 12.49 19.50
N PRO A 409 13.72 13.19 19.89
CA PRO A 409 13.81 14.59 20.26
C PRO A 409 14.71 14.77 21.47
N GLU A 410 15.48 15.85 21.50
CA GLU A 410 16.40 16.14 22.62
C GLU A 410 15.65 16.80 23.78
N LYS A 411 14.82 17.81 23.48
CA LYS A 411 14.24 18.66 24.52
C LYS A 411 12.81 19.17 24.21
N ASN A 412 12.56 19.64 23.00
CA ASN A 412 11.40 20.47 22.67
C ASN A 412 10.49 19.80 21.63
N ILE A 413 9.23 19.64 21.97
CA ILE A 413 8.24 18.98 21.10
C ILE A 413 7.08 19.95 20.86
N LEU A 414 6.69 20.13 19.58
CA LEU A 414 5.53 20.91 19.18
C LEU A 414 4.33 20.00 18.97
N LEU A 415 3.25 20.22 19.70
CA LEU A 415 1.97 19.52 19.58
C LEU A 415 0.89 20.44 19.00
N SER A 416 0.36 20.03 17.86
CA SER A 416 -0.80 20.63 17.23
C SER A 416 -1.79 19.52 16.87
N THR A 417 -2.61 19.13 17.84
CA THR A 417 -3.49 17.97 17.74
C THR A 417 -4.91 18.40 17.35
N GLY A 418 -5.47 17.71 16.37
CA GLY A 418 -6.72 18.06 15.68
C GLY A 418 -8.00 18.08 16.52
N THR A 419 -8.86 17.06 16.33
CA THR A 419 -10.18 16.97 16.96
C THR A 419 -10.10 16.72 18.48
N PRO A 420 -11.18 16.98 19.25
CA PRO A 420 -11.22 16.65 20.67
C PRO A 420 -10.85 15.20 20.99
N LYS A 421 -11.31 14.24 20.19
CA LYS A 421 -10.97 12.81 20.34
C LYS A 421 -9.46 12.55 20.17
N GLN A 422 -8.86 13.12 19.14
CA GLN A 422 -7.42 12.99 18.90
C GLN A 422 -6.58 13.62 20.02
N LYS A 423 -7.08 14.72 20.64
CA LYS A 423 -6.44 15.31 21.83
C LYS A 423 -6.49 14.37 23.02
N VAL A 424 -7.61 13.69 23.23
CA VAL A 424 -7.75 12.65 24.29
C VAL A 424 -6.78 11.51 24.03
N ASP A 425 -6.68 11.00 22.81
CA ASP A 425 -5.76 9.93 22.42
C ASP A 425 -4.29 10.31 22.74
N MET A 426 -3.92 11.57 22.51
CA MET A 426 -2.57 12.09 22.76
C MET A 426 -2.26 12.41 24.23
N LEU A 427 -3.25 12.49 25.10
CA LEU A 427 -3.06 12.97 26.48
C LEU A 427 -2.10 12.11 27.29
N SER A 428 -2.20 10.79 27.16
CA SER A 428 -1.30 9.86 27.84
C SER A 428 0.16 10.05 27.39
N ALA A 429 0.38 10.17 26.08
CA ALA A 429 1.69 10.44 25.52
C ALA A 429 2.26 11.79 25.98
N ALA A 430 1.44 12.85 25.99
CA ALA A 430 1.86 14.17 26.47
C ALA A 430 2.30 14.15 27.95
N ARG A 431 1.54 13.44 28.82
CA ARG A 431 1.93 13.24 30.23
C ARG A 431 3.22 12.47 30.38
N MET A 432 3.43 11.47 29.53
CA MET A 432 4.66 10.68 29.55
C MET A 432 5.87 11.50 29.10
N LEU A 433 5.73 12.32 28.07
CA LEU A 433 6.75 13.26 27.59
C LEU A 433 7.13 14.27 28.68
N GLN A 434 6.14 14.88 29.34
CA GLN A 434 6.38 15.78 30.46
C GLN A 434 7.13 15.09 31.60
N LYS A 435 6.71 13.88 31.99
CA LYS A 435 7.40 13.08 33.04
C LYS A 435 8.86 12.76 32.69
N LYS A 436 9.17 12.63 31.39
CA LYS A 436 10.53 12.42 30.89
C LYS A 436 11.34 13.71 30.76
N GLY A 437 10.78 14.88 31.09
CA GLY A 437 11.45 16.17 31.08
C GLY A 437 11.44 16.91 29.75
N TYR A 438 10.66 16.46 28.77
CA TYR A 438 10.47 17.21 27.53
C TYR A 438 9.65 18.47 27.75
N LYS A 439 10.03 19.55 27.07
CA LYS A 439 9.25 20.77 27.01
C LYS A 439 8.23 20.68 25.89
N ILE A 440 6.97 20.89 26.23
CA ILE A 440 5.86 20.82 25.29
C ILE A 440 5.48 22.24 24.88
N PHE A 441 5.52 22.48 23.57
CA PHE A 441 4.95 23.65 22.92
C PHE A 441 3.66 23.24 22.24
N ALA A 442 2.61 24.05 22.33
CA ALA A 442 1.32 23.67 21.77
C ALA A 442 0.56 24.84 21.14
N THR A 443 -0.10 24.58 20.00
CA THR A 443 -0.98 25.57 19.37
C THR A 443 -2.30 25.74 20.14
N GLY A 444 -2.96 26.88 20.00
CA GLY A 444 -4.09 27.36 20.79
C GLY A 444 -5.02 26.33 21.43
N GLY A 445 -5.80 25.61 20.61
CA GLY A 445 -6.75 24.61 21.13
C GLY A 445 -6.09 23.39 21.78
N SER A 446 -4.88 23.02 21.35
CA SER A 446 -4.10 21.93 21.97
C SER A 446 -3.52 22.39 23.31
N SER A 447 -3.02 23.63 23.37
CA SER A 447 -2.50 24.22 24.61
C SER A 447 -3.57 24.31 25.69
N ASN A 448 -4.76 24.82 25.37
CA ASN A 448 -5.88 24.90 26.32
C ASN A 448 -6.23 23.52 26.87
N PHE A 449 -6.39 22.54 25.98
CA PHE A 449 -6.74 21.17 26.39
C PHE A 449 -5.67 20.54 27.31
N LEU A 450 -4.40 20.71 26.99
CA LEU A 450 -3.29 20.19 27.81
C LEU A 450 -3.28 20.85 29.20
N THR A 451 -3.45 22.18 29.27
CA THR A 451 -3.50 22.93 30.52
C THR A 451 -4.68 22.49 31.40
N GLU A 452 -5.87 22.36 30.83
CA GLU A 452 -7.07 21.87 31.52
C GLU A 452 -6.90 20.47 32.08
N ASN A 453 -6.04 19.65 31.46
CA ASN A 453 -5.73 18.29 31.89
C ASN A 453 -4.41 18.15 32.69
N GLY A 454 -3.86 19.27 33.19
CA GLY A 454 -2.70 19.28 34.08
C GLY A 454 -1.36 18.96 33.41
N VAL A 455 -1.25 19.18 32.08
CA VAL A 455 0.00 19.04 31.33
C VAL A 455 0.60 20.41 31.11
N GLU A 456 1.79 20.66 31.68
CA GLU A 456 2.52 21.92 31.47
C GLU A 456 2.92 22.07 30.00
N ASN A 457 2.66 23.22 29.43
CA ASN A 457 3.01 23.52 28.06
C ASN A 457 3.18 25.02 27.85
N THR A 458 3.91 25.38 26.79
CA THR A 458 4.05 26.76 26.33
C THR A 458 3.19 26.94 25.09
N ARG A 459 2.24 27.87 25.16
CA ARG A 459 1.43 28.21 24.00
C ARG A 459 2.27 28.84 22.91
N VAL A 460 2.08 28.38 21.68
CA VAL A 460 2.63 28.98 20.46
C VAL A 460 1.51 29.40 19.52
N TYR A 461 1.80 30.33 18.63
CA TYR A 461 0.80 30.93 17.78
C TYR A 461 0.99 30.54 16.31
N TRP A 462 -0.10 30.60 15.57
CA TRP A 462 -0.14 30.26 14.16
C TRP A 462 0.49 31.32 13.27
N PRO A 463 0.99 30.99 12.09
CA PRO A 463 1.45 31.98 11.11
C PRO A 463 0.43 33.06 10.74
N SER A 464 -0.86 32.75 10.88
CA SER A 464 -1.96 33.73 10.69
C SER A 464 -2.15 34.71 11.84
N GLU A 465 -1.42 34.58 12.95
CA GLU A 465 -1.48 35.45 14.14
C GLU A 465 -0.13 36.15 14.36
N PRO A 466 0.38 36.94 13.38
CA PRO A 466 1.76 37.43 13.40
C PRO A 466 2.09 38.36 14.57
N GLU A 467 1.09 39.01 15.16
CA GLU A 467 1.26 39.91 16.29
C GLU A 467 1.51 39.18 17.63
N ARG A 468 1.33 37.87 17.66
CA ARG A 468 1.45 37.08 18.89
C ARG A 468 2.75 36.27 18.92
N GLN A 469 3.34 36.13 20.09
CA GLN A 469 4.61 35.43 20.30
C GLN A 469 4.50 34.39 21.43
N PRO A 470 5.28 33.29 21.38
CA PRO A 470 6.17 32.89 20.29
C PRO A 470 5.42 32.30 19.10
N GLN A 471 5.93 32.53 17.90
CA GLN A 471 5.38 31.96 16.66
C GLN A 471 5.92 30.53 16.44
N ALA A 472 5.04 29.58 16.13
CA ALA A 472 5.44 28.20 15.85
C ALA A 472 6.43 28.11 14.68
N LEU A 473 6.19 28.87 13.61
CA LEU A 473 7.02 28.86 12.42
C LEU A 473 8.44 29.42 12.68
N ASP A 474 8.53 30.50 13.45
CA ASP A 474 9.83 31.12 13.81
C ASP A 474 10.68 30.15 14.65
N MET A 475 10.06 29.45 15.60
CA MET A 475 10.76 28.43 16.41
C MET A 475 11.28 27.27 15.57
N LEU A 476 10.55 26.84 14.54
CA LEU A 476 11.02 25.82 13.60
C LEU A 476 12.24 26.34 12.80
N HIS A 477 12.18 27.54 12.26
CA HIS A 477 13.30 28.15 11.52
C HIS A 477 14.54 28.36 12.36
N ARG A 478 14.37 28.65 13.64
CA ARG A 478 15.49 28.76 14.60
C ARG A 478 15.98 27.41 15.12
N LYS A 479 15.34 26.31 14.66
CA LYS A 479 15.63 24.93 15.12
C LYS A 479 15.51 24.75 16.66
N GLU A 480 14.56 25.45 17.23
CA GLU A 480 14.23 25.36 18.67
C GLU A 480 13.29 24.18 18.96
N ILE A 481 12.71 23.55 17.94
CA ILE A 481 11.82 22.39 18.03
C ILE A 481 12.52 21.18 17.45
N ASP A 482 12.52 20.08 18.19
CA ASP A 482 13.19 18.83 17.82
C ASP A 482 12.25 17.84 17.11
N MET A 483 10.94 17.96 17.37
CA MET A 483 9.92 17.10 16.81
C MET A 483 8.58 17.82 16.71
N VAL A 484 7.85 17.56 15.65
CA VAL A 484 6.52 18.11 15.40
C VAL A 484 5.48 16.99 15.33
N VAL A 485 4.42 17.11 16.10
CA VAL A 485 3.17 16.38 15.90
C VAL A 485 2.13 17.39 15.42
N ASN A 486 1.75 17.32 14.16
CA ASN A 486 0.74 18.21 13.57
C ASN A 486 -0.35 17.42 12.89
N ILE A 487 -1.51 17.35 13.53
CA ILE A 487 -2.67 16.57 13.09
C ILE A 487 -3.77 17.55 12.70
N PRO A 488 -4.20 17.58 11.42
CA PRO A 488 -5.26 18.48 10.97
C PRO A 488 -6.58 18.20 11.70
N LYS A 489 -7.30 19.29 12.07
CA LYS A 489 -8.61 19.19 12.69
C LYS A 489 -9.71 18.89 11.65
N ASN A 490 -9.62 19.57 10.53
CA ASN A 490 -10.55 19.46 9.39
C ASN A 490 -9.84 19.94 8.12
N LEU A 491 -10.55 19.89 7.01
CA LEU A 491 -10.05 20.32 5.70
C LEU A 491 -10.43 21.76 5.33
N THR A 492 -10.73 22.62 6.30
CA THR A 492 -10.99 24.06 6.02
C THR A 492 -9.74 24.76 5.52
N ALA A 493 -9.88 25.71 4.62
CA ALA A 493 -8.76 26.42 4.00
C ALA A 493 -7.82 27.07 5.03
N GLY A 494 -8.37 27.67 6.11
CA GLY A 494 -7.56 28.28 7.16
C GLY A 494 -6.76 27.30 8.01
N GLU A 495 -7.34 26.16 8.36
CA GLU A 495 -6.66 25.09 9.10
C GLU A 495 -5.57 24.44 8.25
N LEU A 496 -5.87 24.18 6.97
CA LEU A 496 -4.92 23.61 6.03
C LEU A 496 -3.73 24.56 5.79
N ASP A 497 -3.97 25.87 5.60
CA ASP A 497 -2.90 26.84 5.33
C ASP A 497 -1.93 26.98 6.52
N ASN A 498 -2.43 27.17 7.73
CA ASN A 498 -1.60 27.28 8.93
C ASN A 498 -0.88 25.97 9.26
N GLY A 499 -1.61 24.86 9.28
CA GLY A 499 -1.06 23.53 9.51
C GLY A 499 -0.05 23.14 8.42
N TYR A 500 -0.38 23.42 7.17
CA TYR A 500 0.51 23.16 6.03
C TYR A 500 1.86 23.88 6.17
N LYS A 501 1.86 25.18 6.52
CA LYS A 501 3.11 25.95 6.70
C LYS A 501 4.01 25.34 7.78
N ILE A 502 3.43 24.88 8.89
CA ILE A 502 4.19 24.20 9.94
C ILE A 502 4.71 22.83 9.46
N ARG A 503 3.87 22.01 8.83
CA ARG A 503 4.27 20.71 8.30
C ARG A 503 5.35 20.84 7.24
N ARG A 504 5.18 21.80 6.32
CA ARG A 504 6.17 22.05 5.26
C ARG A 504 7.49 22.52 5.82
N ALA A 505 7.49 23.46 6.78
CA ALA A 505 8.71 23.90 7.45
C ALA A 505 9.42 22.75 8.17
N ALA A 506 8.69 21.86 8.83
CA ALA A 506 9.28 20.68 9.48
C ALA A 506 10.01 19.79 8.46
N ILE A 507 9.38 19.50 7.31
CA ILE A 507 10.00 18.70 6.24
C ILE A 507 11.22 19.41 5.65
N ASP A 508 11.10 20.70 5.31
CA ASP A 508 12.17 21.47 4.66
C ASP A 508 13.39 21.64 5.58
N LEU A 509 13.17 21.71 6.89
CA LEU A 509 14.21 21.82 7.91
C LEU A 509 14.70 20.47 8.45
N ASN A 510 14.16 19.36 7.90
CA ASN A 510 14.45 18.00 8.32
C ASN A 510 14.20 17.76 9.83
N ILE A 511 13.08 18.30 10.32
CA ILE A 511 12.59 18.07 11.68
C ILE A 511 11.58 16.91 11.63
N PRO A 512 11.69 15.87 12.46
CA PRO A 512 10.74 14.76 12.51
C PRO A 512 9.30 15.25 12.64
N LEU A 513 8.43 14.75 11.77
CA LEU A 513 7.03 15.14 11.69
C LEU A 513 6.12 13.92 11.76
N ILE A 514 5.14 13.94 12.66
CA ILE A 514 4.06 12.96 12.72
C ILE A 514 2.73 13.67 12.47
N THR A 515 1.96 13.17 11.51
CA THR A 515 0.67 13.75 11.09
C THR A 515 -0.53 12.89 11.46
N ASN A 516 -0.31 11.75 12.12
CA ASN A 516 -1.36 10.82 12.52
C ASN A 516 -1.37 10.63 14.04
N ALA A 517 -2.56 10.75 14.66
CA ALA A 517 -2.72 10.68 16.11
C ALA A 517 -2.41 9.29 16.69
N ARG A 518 -2.76 8.22 15.98
CA ARG A 518 -2.53 6.83 16.42
C ARG A 518 -1.05 6.47 16.39
N LEU A 519 -0.32 6.95 15.39
CA LEU A 519 1.12 6.75 15.33
C LEU A 519 1.86 7.58 16.37
N ALA A 520 1.33 8.78 16.71
CA ALA A 520 1.93 9.67 17.68
C ALA A 520 1.67 9.24 19.15
N SER A 521 0.57 8.55 19.43
CA SER A 521 0.15 8.08 20.78
C SER A 521 0.70 6.71 21.13
#